data_10d0b050f3c2d3ac622f267ccb0c85c4
#
_entry.id   10d0b050f3c2d3ac622f267ccb0c85c4
#
_cell.length_a   1.000
_cell.length_b   1.000
_cell.length_c   1.000
_cell.angle_alpha   90.00
_cell.angle_beta   90.00
_cell.angle_gamma   90.00
#
_symmetry.space_group_name_H-M   'P 1'
#
loop_
_entity.id
_entity.type
_entity.pdbx_description
1 polymer ?
#
loop_
_entity_poly.entity_id
_entity_poly.type
_entity_poly.pdbx_seq_one_letter_code
_entity_poly.pdbx_strand_id
1 'polypeptide(L)'
;MEYPLNIYITAHTLISSLGFGIPENLEAIHNYRSGIRMQEAGLISDHPLLAGMIDSVELEKRAKLMQITDYTRMEQLFILAIQEVISQSGADLREPDCTLLLSTTKGNIDLLSELPADSPVFLWKMAERIGDFFGATNQVEVISNACISGVSALIVAKR
;
A
#
# COMPACT_ATOMS: atom_id res chain seq x y z
N MET A 1 13.81 3.95 36.30
CA MET A 1 13.62 2.69 35.55
C MET A 1 12.53 2.99 34.49
N GLU A 2 12.93 3.21 33.26
CA GLU A 2 11.94 3.29 32.17
C GLU A 2 11.45 1.87 31.89
N TYR A 3 10.17 1.62 32.10
CA TYR A 3 9.57 0.37 31.68
C TYR A 3 9.60 0.33 30.12
N PRO A 4 10.02 -0.78 29.49
CA PRO A 4 9.99 -0.88 28.04
C PRO A 4 8.56 -0.66 27.57
N LEU A 5 8.37 0.32 26.67
CA LEU A 5 7.06 0.55 26.05
C LEU A 5 6.71 -0.68 25.23
N ASN A 6 5.68 -1.40 25.64
CA ASN A 6 5.17 -2.53 24.85
C ASN A 6 4.43 -1.98 23.63
N ILE A 7 4.79 -2.49 22.45
CA ILE A 7 4.16 -2.15 21.19
C ILE A 7 3.41 -3.39 20.69
N TYR A 8 2.22 -3.17 20.19
CA TYR A 8 1.35 -4.23 19.73
C TYR A 8 0.93 -3.97 18.28
N ILE A 9 0.87 -5.02 17.45
CA ILE A 9 0.22 -5.01 16.14
C ILE A 9 -1.22 -5.43 16.37
N THR A 10 -2.17 -4.49 16.21
CA THR A 10 -3.60 -4.71 16.47
C THR A 10 -4.38 -5.15 15.24
N ALA A 11 -3.90 -4.80 14.05
CA ALA A 11 -4.51 -5.18 12.78
C ALA A 11 -3.44 -5.28 11.69
N HIS A 12 -3.69 -6.07 10.67
CA HIS A 12 -2.82 -6.21 9.51
C HIS A 12 -3.58 -6.73 8.30
N THR A 13 -3.09 -6.41 7.11
CA THR A 13 -3.60 -6.93 5.85
C THR A 13 -2.47 -7.19 4.86
N LEU A 14 -2.80 -7.82 3.74
CA LEU A 14 -1.89 -8.12 2.65
C LEU A 14 -2.64 -8.10 1.32
N ILE A 15 -2.13 -7.32 0.36
CA ILE A 15 -2.56 -7.37 -1.04
C ILE A 15 -1.39 -7.89 -1.87
N SER A 16 -1.62 -8.94 -2.62
CA SER A 16 -0.61 -9.55 -3.48
C SER A 16 -1.22 -10.14 -4.75
N SER A 17 -0.39 -10.78 -5.57
CA SER A 17 -0.86 -11.55 -6.73
C SER A 17 -1.69 -12.79 -6.37
N LEU A 18 -1.81 -13.13 -5.09
CA LEU A 18 -2.64 -14.24 -4.60
C LEU A 18 -4.03 -13.78 -4.15
N GLY A 19 -4.22 -12.49 -3.86
CA GLY A 19 -5.51 -11.94 -3.46
C GLY A 19 -5.44 -10.65 -2.65
N PHE A 20 -6.62 -10.17 -2.28
CA PHE A 20 -6.85 -8.96 -1.50
C PHE A 20 -7.28 -9.34 -0.08
N GLY A 21 -6.40 -9.12 0.87
CA GLY A 21 -6.60 -9.47 2.28
C GLY A 21 -5.95 -10.79 2.67
N ILE A 22 -5.83 -11.01 3.97
CA ILE A 22 -5.19 -12.18 4.55
C ILE A 22 -5.90 -13.49 4.17
N PRO A 23 -7.25 -13.59 4.22
CA PRO A 23 -7.92 -14.85 3.94
C PRO A 23 -7.63 -15.42 2.54
N GLU A 24 -7.71 -14.57 1.49
CA GLU A 24 -7.47 -15.00 0.11
C GLU A 24 -6.02 -15.46 -0.10
N ASN A 25 -5.07 -14.73 0.49
CA ASN A 25 -3.66 -15.06 0.42
C ASN A 25 -3.36 -16.41 1.13
N LEU A 26 -3.89 -16.61 2.34
CA LEU A 26 -3.71 -17.88 3.09
C LEU A 26 -4.36 -19.05 2.38
N GLU A 27 -5.57 -18.87 1.85
CA GLU A 27 -6.23 -19.93 1.06
C GLU A 27 -5.39 -20.33 -0.16
N ALA A 28 -4.82 -19.31 -0.86
CA ALA A 28 -3.95 -19.59 -2.00
C ALA A 28 -2.70 -20.37 -1.59
N ILE A 29 -2.07 -20.01 -0.48
CA ILE A 29 -0.89 -20.69 0.05
C ILE A 29 -1.24 -22.13 0.48
N HIS A 30 -2.34 -22.33 1.21
CA HIS A 30 -2.79 -23.66 1.63
C HIS A 30 -3.08 -24.59 0.43
N ASN A 31 -3.56 -24.02 -0.67
CA ASN A 31 -3.83 -24.75 -1.91
C ASN A 31 -2.61 -24.81 -2.85
N TYR A 32 -1.40 -24.48 -2.36
CA TYR A 32 -0.15 -24.49 -3.13
C TYR A 32 -0.23 -23.68 -4.44
N ARG A 33 -1.07 -22.64 -4.48
CA ARG A 33 -1.17 -21.76 -5.65
C ARG A 33 0.00 -20.78 -5.67
N SER A 34 0.69 -20.68 -6.80
CA SER A 34 1.70 -19.64 -7.03
C SER A 34 1.04 -18.37 -7.53
N GLY A 35 1.44 -17.21 -6.99
CA GLY A 35 1.09 -15.89 -7.53
C GLY A 35 1.96 -15.49 -8.72
N ILE A 36 3.04 -16.23 -9.00
CA ILE A 36 3.93 -15.98 -10.13
C ILE A 36 3.43 -16.78 -11.33
N ARG A 37 3.18 -16.08 -12.45
CA ARG A 37 2.70 -16.68 -13.70
C ARG A 37 3.48 -16.12 -14.88
N MET A 38 3.51 -16.87 -15.99
CA MET A 38 4.03 -16.36 -17.25
C MET A 38 3.17 -15.18 -17.71
N GLN A 39 3.80 -14.05 -17.92
CA GLN A 39 3.20 -12.87 -18.55
C GLN A 39 3.63 -12.84 -20.01
N GLU A 40 2.70 -12.55 -20.90
CA GLU A 40 2.98 -12.48 -22.32
C GLU A 40 3.77 -11.21 -22.68
N ALA A 41 4.50 -11.27 -23.81
CA ALA A 41 5.21 -10.12 -24.33
C ALA A 41 4.23 -8.96 -24.64
N GLY A 42 4.67 -7.74 -24.44
CA GLY A 42 3.90 -6.52 -24.72
C GLY A 42 3.11 -5.97 -23.54
N LEU A 43 2.94 -6.71 -22.43
CA LEU A 43 2.24 -6.20 -21.24
C LEU A 43 3.16 -5.38 -20.34
N ILE A 44 4.31 -5.96 -19.96
CA ILE A 44 5.30 -5.33 -19.05
C ILE A 44 6.73 -5.43 -19.57
N SER A 45 6.96 -6.17 -20.63
CA SER A 45 8.27 -6.40 -21.27
C SER A 45 8.06 -6.80 -22.72
N ASP A 46 9.05 -6.56 -23.58
CA ASP A 46 9.08 -7.03 -24.97
C ASP A 46 9.24 -8.55 -25.08
N HIS A 47 9.56 -9.22 -23.98
CA HIS A 47 9.69 -10.68 -23.91
C HIS A 47 8.80 -11.26 -22.81
N PRO A 48 8.32 -12.50 -22.97
CA PRO A 48 7.61 -13.20 -21.92
C PRO A 48 8.47 -13.32 -20.66
N LEU A 49 7.87 -13.09 -19.49
CA LEU A 49 8.57 -13.19 -18.20
C LEU A 49 7.66 -13.72 -17.09
N LEU A 50 8.28 -14.28 -16.06
CA LEU A 50 7.57 -14.71 -14.86
C LEU A 50 7.41 -13.54 -13.90
N ALA A 51 6.16 -13.17 -13.61
CA ALA A 51 5.86 -12.12 -12.65
C ALA A 51 4.60 -12.41 -11.83
N GLY A 52 4.59 -11.87 -10.59
CA GLY A 52 3.39 -11.83 -9.75
C GLY A 52 2.64 -10.53 -10.00
N MET A 53 1.48 -10.61 -10.67
CA MET A 53 0.65 -9.45 -10.97
C MET A 53 -0.57 -9.41 -10.06
N ILE A 54 -0.81 -8.26 -9.42
CA ILE A 54 -2.05 -8.01 -8.71
C ILE A 54 -3.19 -7.93 -9.73
N ASP A 55 -4.30 -8.62 -9.46
CA ASP A 55 -5.46 -8.67 -10.33
C ASP A 55 -6.03 -7.26 -10.57
N SER A 56 -5.91 -6.79 -11.82
CA SER A 56 -6.34 -5.45 -12.21
C SER A 56 -7.86 -5.33 -12.30
N VAL A 57 -8.57 -6.42 -12.61
CA VAL A 57 -10.04 -6.43 -12.70
C VAL A 57 -10.63 -6.31 -11.30
N GLU A 58 -10.11 -7.08 -10.35
CA GLU A 58 -10.56 -7.00 -8.96
C GLU A 58 -10.17 -5.66 -8.32
N LEU A 59 -8.99 -5.13 -8.61
CA LEU A 59 -8.59 -3.79 -8.15
C LEU A 59 -9.56 -2.72 -8.66
N GLU A 60 -9.87 -2.72 -9.95
CA GLU A 60 -10.80 -1.75 -10.56
C GLU A 60 -12.20 -1.84 -9.95
N LYS A 61 -12.70 -3.05 -9.72
CA LYS A 61 -13.99 -3.28 -9.05
C LYS A 61 -13.99 -2.68 -7.64
N ARG A 62 -12.96 -2.93 -6.84
CA ARG A 62 -12.82 -2.39 -5.48
C ARG A 62 -12.66 -0.86 -5.51
N ALA A 63 -11.88 -0.33 -6.44
CA ALA A 63 -11.71 1.11 -6.61
C ALA A 63 -13.04 1.82 -6.94
N LYS A 64 -13.86 1.22 -7.80
CA LYS A 64 -15.21 1.74 -8.11
C LYS A 64 -16.13 1.72 -6.88
N LEU A 65 -16.13 0.65 -6.10
CA LEU A 65 -16.92 0.54 -4.88
C LEU A 65 -16.54 1.60 -3.83
N MET A 66 -15.25 1.91 -3.72
CA MET A 66 -14.73 2.93 -2.80
C MET A 66 -14.70 4.35 -3.37
N GLN A 67 -15.08 4.53 -4.65
CA GLN A 67 -15.04 5.82 -5.35
C GLN A 67 -13.63 6.43 -5.40
N ILE A 68 -12.61 5.59 -5.61
CA ILE A 68 -11.19 5.99 -5.69
C ILE A 68 -10.61 5.80 -7.10
N THR A 69 -11.42 5.84 -8.14
CA THR A 69 -10.98 5.67 -9.53
C THR A 69 -10.04 6.77 -10.02
N ASP A 70 -10.06 7.95 -9.39
CA ASP A 70 -9.21 9.09 -9.72
C ASP A 70 -7.82 9.04 -9.04
N TYR A 71 -7.60 8.00 -8.23
CA TYR A 71 -6.31 7.71 -7.61
C TYR A 71 -5.48 6.80 -8.49
N THR A 72 -4.16 6.94 -8.43
CA THR A 72 -3.24 6.07 -9.14
C THR A 72 -3.35 4.62 -8.65
N ARG A 73 -2.86 3.67 -9.45
CA ARG A 73 -2.87 2.25 -9.06
C ARG A 73 -2.24 2.00 -7.68
N MET A 74 -1.10 2.63 -7.40
CA MET A 74 -0.43 2.47 -6.09
C MET A 74 -1.23 3.11 -4.96
N GLU A 75 -1.78 4.31 -5.18
CA GLU A 75 -2.65 4.97 -4.19
C GLU A 75 -3.89 4.14 -3.89
N GLN A 76 -4.55 3.56 -4.91
CA GLN A 76 -5.68 2.65 -4.72
C GLN A 76 -5.33 1.46 -3.83
N LEU A 77 -4.18 0.83 -4.06
CA LEU A 77 -3.71 -0.29 -3.25
C LEU A 77 -3.45 0.11 -1.80
N PHE A 78 -2.82 1.26 -1.57
CA PHE A 78 -2.62 1.79 -0.22
C PHE A 78 -3.95 2.11 0.47
N ILE A 79 -4.86 2.83 -0.22
CA ILE A 79 -6.15 3.20 0.35
C ILE A 79 -6.96 1.96 0.73
N LEU A 80 -7.02 0.94 -0.13
CA LEU A 80 -7.71 -0.32 0.16
C LEU A 80 -7.11 -1.04 1.39
N ALA A 81 -5.78 -1.12 1.46
CA ALA A 81 -5.10 -1.76 2.58
C ALA A 81 -5.30 -0.99 3.90
N ILE A 82 -5.15 0.34 3.88
CA ILE A 82 -5.35 1.20 5.05
C ILE A 82 -6.80 1.11 5.54
N GLN A 83 -7.77 1.18 4.62
CA GLN A 83 -9.20 1.07 4.97
C GLN A 83 -9.52 -0.26 5.65
N GLU A 84 -8.95 -1.36 5.18
CA GLU A 84 -9.13 -2.67 5.82
C GLU A 84 -8.53 -2.69 7.23
N VAL A 85 -7.33 -2.16 7.42
CA VAL A 85 -6.68 -2.07 8.75
C VAL A 85 -7.48 -1.15 9.69
N ILE A 86 -7.97 -0.01 9.22
CA ILE A 86 -8.85 0.87 10.00
C ILE A 86 -10.12 0.13 10.44
N SER A 87 -10.75 -0.61 9.53
CA SER A 87 -11.97 -1.35 9.86
C SER A 87 -11.76 -2.45 10.90
N GLN A 88 -10.57 -3.04 10.95
CA GLN A 88 -10.19 -4.07 11.92
C GLN A 88 -9.77 -3.49 13.27
N SER A 89 -9.04 -2.38 13.27
CA SER A 89 -8.43 -1.80 14.47
C SER A 89 -9.31 -0.76 15.16
N GLY A 90 -10.21 -0.12 14.41
CA GLY A 90 -10.96 1.06 14.87
C GLY A 90 -10.12 2.33 14.94
N ALA A 91 -8.91 2.35 14.36
CA ALA A 91 -8.06 3.55 14.30
C ALA A 91 -8.75 4.66 13.48
N ASP A 92 -8.57 5.90 13.90
CA ASP A 92 -9.07 7.08 13.19
C ASP A 92 -7.90 8.03 12.89
N LEU A 93 -7.58 8.20 11.62
CA LEU A 93 -6.49 9.10 11.19
C LEU A 93 -6.80 10.58 11.42
N ARG A 94 -8.03 10.93 11.76
CA ARG A 94 -8.42 12.30 12.14
C ARG A 94 -8.06 12.64 13.58
N GLU A 95 -7.78 11.63 14.40
CA GLU A 95 -7.33 11.85 15.77
C GLU A 95 -5.89 12.38 15.80
N PRO A 96 -5.57 13.38 16.65
CA PRO A 96 -4.26 14.03 16.67
C PRO A 96 -3.12 13.13 17.18
N ASP A 97 -3.43 12.03 17.82
CA ASP A 97 -2.48 11.02 18.30
C ASP A 97 -2.31 9.84 17.34
N CYS A 98 -3.00 9.87 16.20
CA CYS A 98 -2.88 8.86 15.14
C CYS A 98 -1.98 9.39 14.00
N THR A 99 -0.96 8.64 13.62
CA THR A 99 -0.03 9.00 12.54
C THR A 99 0.01 7.90 11.48
N LEU A 100 -0.01 8.30 10.22
CA LEU A 100 0.16 7.40 9.08
C LEU A 100 1.61 7.45 8.58
N LEU A 101 2.28 6.30 8.62
CA LEU A 101 3.61 6.12 8.04
C LEU A 101 3.51 5.26 6.79
N LEU A 102 3.87 5.81 5.63
CA LEU A 102 3.94 5.08 4.37
C LEU A 102 5.38 4.62 4.09
N SER A 103 5.56 3.34 3.82
CA SER A 103 6.86 2.77 3.49
C SER A 103 6.89 2.34 2.03
N THR A 104 7.65 3.05 1.20
CA THR A 104 7.83 2.71 -0.21
C THR A 104 9.12 3.30 -0.77
N THR A 105 9.72 2.63 -1.75
CA THR A 105 10.89 3.14 -2.49
C THR A 105 10.52 3.58 -3.91
N LYS A 106 9.37 3.19 -4.40
CA LYS A 106 8.97 3.38 -5.79
C LYS A 106 7.80 4.34 -5.94
N GLY A 107 6.81 4.25 -5.05
CA GLY A 107 5.57 5.00 -5.21
C GLY A 107 4.96 4.79 -6.59
N ASN A 108 4.54 5.87 -7.22
CA ASN A 108 3.95 5.89 -8.57
C ASN A 108 5.02 5.99 -9.67
N ILE A 109 6.07 5.15 -9.63
CA ILE A 109 7.20 5.21 -10.58
C ILE A 109 6.77 4.98 -12.05
N ASP A 110 5.67 4.29 -12.26
CA ASP A 110 5.05 4.06 -13.56
C ASP A 110 4.61 5.37 -14.26
N LEU A 111 4.42 6.44 -13.50
CA LEU A 111 4.08 7.77 -14.02
C LEU A 111 5.30 8.67 -14.25
N LEU A 112 6.52 8.15 -14.16
CA LEU A 112 7.75 8.96 -14.24
C LEU A 112 7.90 9.72 -15.58
N SER A 113 7.29 9.24 -16.65
CA SER A 113 7.30 9.91 -17.97
C SER A 113 6.35 11.11 -18.07
N GLU A 114 5.47 11.31 -17.08
CA GLU A 114 4.40 12.31 -17.06
C GLU A 114 4.67 13.37 -15.98
N LEU A 115 5.83 14.06 -16.02
CA LEU A 115 6.29 14.97 -14.96
C LEU A 115 5.78 16.44 -15.09
N PRO A 116 4.58 16.81 -14.60
CA PRO A 116 4.32 18.17 -14.11
C PRO A 116 4.78 18.30 -12.65
N ALA A 117 5.00 19.54 -12.20
CA ALA A 117 5.51 19.85 -10.85
C ALA A 117 4.67 19.27 -9.68
N ASP A 118 3.38 19.03 -9.90
CA ASP A 118 2.44 18.45 -8.91
C ASP A 118 2.16 16.97 -9.15
N SER A 119 3.04 16.29 -9.85
CA SER A 119 2.84 14.88 -10.20
C SER A 119 2.81 13.98 -8.95
N PRO A 120 1.85 13.03 -8.85
CA PRO A 120 1.82 12.03 -7.78
C PRO A 120 3.00 11.04 -7.83
N VAL A 121 3.92 11.18 -8.78
CA VAL A 121 5.23 10.49 -8.81
C VAL A 121 6.06 10.84 -7.58
N PHE A 122 5.97 12.08 -7.08
CA PHE A 122 6.65 12.46 -5.85
C PHE A 122 6.03 11.73 -4.65
N LEU A 123 6.87 11.05 -3.88
CA LEU A 123 6.42 10.25 -2.74
C LEU A 123 5.62 11.07 -1.72
N TRP A 124 6.05 12.30 -1.45
CA TRP A 124 5.33 13.20 -0.54
C TRP A 124 3.95 13.59 -1.07
N LYS A 125 3.81 13.77 -2.41
CA LYS A 125 2.54 14.14 -3.03
C LYS A 125 1.56 12.95 -3.02
N MET A 126 2.05 11.75 -3.31
CA MET A 126 1.27 10.52 -3.14
C MET A 126 0.79 10.37 -1.69
N ALA A 127 1.69 10.60 -0.71
CA ALA A 127 1.35 10.51 0.71
C ALA A 127 0.29 11.55 1.12
N GLU A 128 0.43 12.79 0.68
CA GLU A 128 -0.57 13.86 0.89
C GLU A 128 -1.94 13.44 0.36
N ARG A 129 -2.03 12.97 -0.89
CA ARG A 129 -3.30 12.52 -1.49
C ARG A 129 -3.96 11.38 -0.71
N ILE A 130 -3.16 10.43 -0.21
CA ILE A 130 -3.68 9.34 0.62
C ILE A 130 -4.15 9.87 1.98
N GLY A 131 -3.38 10.76 2.61
CA GLY A 131 -3.76 11.41 3.86
C GLY A 131 -5.06 12.20 3.74
N ASP A 132 -5.19 12.99 2.69
CA ASP A 132 -6.38 13.78 2.37
C ASP A 132 -7.63 12.89 2.21
N PHE A 133 -7.49 11.73 1.56
CA PHE A 133 -8.59 10.78 1.40
C PHE A 133 -9.17 10.35 2.76
N PHE A 134 -8.32 10.10 3.76
CA PHE A 134 -8.75 9.71 5.10
C PHE A 134 -9.03 10.89 6.02
N GLY A 135 -8.78 12.12 5.58
CA GLY A 135 -8.88 13.31 6.42
C GLY A 135 -7.86 13.33 7.55
N ALA A 136 -6.65 12.80 7.31
CA ALA A 136 -5.61 12.70 8.32
C ALA A 136 -5.24 14.07 8.88
N THR A 137 -5.29 14.21 10.21
CA THR A 137 -4.93 15.46 10.91
C THR A 137 -3.42 15.70 10.90
N ASN A 138 -2.65 14.63 11.05
CA ASN A 138 -1.20 14.70 11.01
C ASN A 138 -0.68 14.53 9.57
N GLN A 139 0.42 15.21 9.27
CA GLN A 139 1.11 15.01 8.00
C GLN A 139 1.54 13.53 7.87
N VAL A 140 1.26 12.95 6.70
CA VAL A 140 1.70 11.58 6.40
C VAL A 140 3.20 11.57 6.16
N GLU A 141 3.92 10.72 6.89
CA GLU A 141 5.36 10.56 6.74
C GLU A 141 5.69 9.44 5.77
N VAL A 142 6.67 9.67 4.90
CA VAL A 142 7.17 8.65 3.96
C VAL A 142 8.53 8.14 4.41
N ILE A 143 8.63 6.85 4.61
CA ILE A 143 9.87 6.17 4.94
C ILE A 143 10.38 5.44 3.67
N SER A 144 11.47 5.96 3.10
CA SER A 144 12.10 5.40 1.91
C SER A 144 13.58 5.11 2.17
N ASN A 145 13.91 3.85 2.36
CA ASN A 145 15.25 3.38 2.65
C ASN A 145 15.53 2.03 1.97
N ALA A 146 15.50 2.03 0.64
CA ALA A 146 15.72 0.84 -0.19
C ALA A 146 14.96 -0.40 0.34
N CYS A 147 15.61 -1.56 0.40
CA CYS A 147 14.99 -2.83 0.83
C CYS A 147 14.62 -2.89 2.33
N ILE A 148 15.12 -1.97 3.15
CA ILE A 148 14.80 -1.93 4.60
C ILE A 148 13.72 -0.90 4.97
N SER A 149 13.05 -0.28 4.00
CA SER A 149 12.05 0.76 4.25
C SER A 149 10.96 0.31 5.24
N GLY A 150 10.44 -0.90 5.10
CA GLY A 150 9.42 -1.45 6.00
C GLY A 150 9.91 -1.60 7.43
N VAL A 151 11.12 -2.11 7.63
CA VAL A 151 11.72 -2.23 8.97
C VAL A 151 11.98 -0.83 9.57
N SER A 152 12.45 0.10 8.73
CA SER A 152 12.68 1.49 9.15
C SER A 152 11.37 2.16 9.60
N ALA A 153 10.25 1.93 8.91
CA ALA A 153 8.94 2.44 9.31
C ALA A 153 8.50 1.90 10.69
N LEU A 154 8.71 0.60 10.95
CA LEU A 154 8.42 0.01 12.26
C LEU A 154 9.31 0.61 13.38
N ILE A 155 10.58 0.92 13.08
CA ILE A 155 11.47 1.59 14.03
C ILE A 155 10.99 3.01 14.32
N VAL A 156 10.54 3.75 13.29
CA VAL A 156 9.98 5.10 13.48
C VAL A 156 8.69 5.05 14.27
N ALA A 157 7.78 4.13 13.95
CA ALA A 157 6.52 3.95 14.67
C ALA A 157 6.70 3.60 16.16
N LYS A 158 7.87 3.09 16.54
CA LYS A 158 8.20 2.77 17.94
C LYS A 158 8.59 4.00 18.77
N ARG A 159 8.95 5.10 18.17
CA ARG A 159 9.44 6.30 18.85
C ARG A 159 8.33 7.22 19.33
#